data_436af7b84298fccf4efbac477606c2ca
#
_entry.id   436af7b84298fccf4efbac477606c2ca
#
_cell.length_a   1.000
_cell.length_b   1.000
_cell.length_c   1.000
_cell.angle_alpha   90.00
_cell.angle_beta   90.00
_cell.angle_gamma   90.00
#
_symmetry.space_group_name_H-M   'P 1'
#
loop_
_entity.id
_entity.type
_entity.pdbx_description
1 polymer ?
#
loop_
_entity_poly.entity_id
_entity_poly.type
_entity_poly.pdbx_seq_one_letter_code
_entity_poly.pdbx_strand_id
1 'polypeptide(L)'
;MALTVDDGASPEVVGAYIRFAKDTGARFTFFVTAYYESWAAHRDELRPLVDSGQIQLGNHTWDHADLTAISSSAAASQLERCKTFLWNTFGVDGTPYYRPPFGRHNAAVDAVAADLGYTVPVMWYGSLSDSGLITEAYLMECARKYFNPQTIVIGHANFPPVTRCYGQLIDIIRERNLSMVTLNDVLQVQA
;
A
#
# COMPACT_ATOMS: atom_id res chain seq x y z
N MET A 1 -14.65 0.90 0.37
CA MET A 1 -13.59 -0.07 0.01
C MET A 1 -12.23 0.61 0.15
N ALA A 2 -11.29 -0.03 0.81
CA ALA A 2 -9.91 0.43 0.88
C ALA A 2 -9.06 -0.36 -0.13
N LEU A 3 -8.61 0.30 -1.21
CA LEU A 3 -7.55 -0.24 -2.04
C LEU A 3 -6.22 0.05 -1.32
N THR A 4 -5.37 -0.96 -1.23
CA THR A 4 -4.03 -0.85 -0.67
C THR A 4 -3.03 -1.36 -1.71
N VAL A 5 -1.94 -0.66 -1.92
CA VAL A 5 -0.99 -0.95 -3.00
C VAL A 5 0.41 -1.10 -2.43
N ASP A 6 0.98 -2.28 -2.58
CA ASP A 6 2.24 -2.65 -1.97
C ASP A 6 3.45 -2.44 -2.89
N ASP A 7 4.63 -2.46 -2.31
CA ASP A 7 5.97 -2.53 -2.89
C ASP A 7 6.45 -1.23 -3.54
N GLY A 8 6.14 -1.03 -4.82
CA GLY A 8 6.67 0.08 -5.60
C GLY A 8 7.89 -0.26 -6.45
N ALA A 9 8.06 -1.51 -6.89
CA ALA A 9 9.24 -1.93 -7.65
C ALA A 9 9.35 -1.26 -9.04
N SER A 10 8.24 -0.78 -9.60
CA SER A 10 8.23 -0.12 -10.91
C SER A 10 7.93 1.38 -10.80
N PRO A 11 8.87 2.26 -11.17
CA PRO A 11 8.62 3.70 -11.23
C PRO A 11 7.46 4.06 -12.18
N GLU A 12 7.33 3.34 -13.30
CA GLU A 12 6.21 3.54 -14.23
C GLU A 12 4.86 3.29 -13.56
N VAL A 13 4.75 2.20 -12.82
CA VAL A 13 3.49 1.81 -12.17
C VAL A 13 3.16 2.72 -11.00
N VAL A 14 4.16 3.10 -10.19
CA VAL A 14 3.98 4.09 -9.11
C VAL A 14 3.48 5.42 -9.69
N GLY A 15 4.14 5.94 -10.74
CA GLY A 15 3.71 7.16 -11.42
C GLY A 15 2.31 7.05 -12.01
N ALA A 16 1.92 5.88 -12.52
CA ALA A 16 0.58 5.65 -13.06
C ALA A 16 -0.49 5.64 -11.94
N TYR A 17 -0.24 5.05 -10.78
CA TYR A 17 -1.13 5.14 -9.62
C TYR A 17 -1.27 6.59 -9.11
N ILE A 18 -0.20 7.37 -9.11
CA ILE A 18 -0.24 8.80 -8.75
C ILE A 18 -1.13 9.58 -9.71
N ARG A 19 -0.96 9.36 -11.03
CA ARG A 19 -1.85 9.97 -12.04
C ARG A 19 -3.30 9.54 -11.87
N PHE A 20 -3.53 8.24 -11.66
CA PHE A 20 -4.87 7.72 -11.36
C PHE A 20 -5.53 8.45 -10.18
N ALA A 21 -4.79 8.67 -9.08
CA ALA A 21 -5.31 9.44 -7.96
C ALA A 21 -5.64 10.89 -8.32
N LYS A 22 -4.75 11.56 -9.06
CA LYS A 22 -4.93 12.96 -9.48
C LYS A 22 -6.13 13.13 -10.40
N ASP A 23 -6.26 12.25 -11.40
CA ASP A 23 -7.26 12.37 -12.46
C ASP A 23 -8.68 12.00 -11.99
N THR A 24 -8.80 11.11 -11.01
CA THR A 24 -10.07 10.53 -10.58
C THR A 24 -10.54 10.98 -9.20
N GLY A 25 -9.66 11.57 -8.41
CA GLY A 25 -9.89 11.84 -6.99
C GLY A 25 -9.87 10.56 -6.13
N ALA A 26 -9.39 9.44 -6.67
CA ALA A 26 -9.30 8.18 -5.94
C ALA A 26 -8.46 8.33 -4.67
N ARG A 27 -8.91 7.68 -3.59
CA ARG A 27 -8.24 7.65 -2.29
C ARG A 27 -7.80 6.22 -2.00
N PHE A 28 -6.56 6.03 -1.62
CA PHE A 28 -6.03 4.71 -1.27
C PHE A 28 -4.76 4.80 -0.43
N THR A 29 -4.24 3.66 0.00
CA THR A 29 -3.03 3.57 0.83
C THR A 29 -1.92 2.85 0.07
N PHE A 30 -0.74 3.45 -0.03
CA PHE A 30 0.48 2.72 -0.40
C PHE A 30 1.16 2.13 0.83
N PHE A 31 1.58 0.87 0.74
CA PHE A 31 2.52 0.25 1.66
C PHE A 31 3.90 0.22 1.01
N VAL A 32 4.77 1.09 1.48
CA VAL A 32 6.03 1.45 0.83
C VAL A 32 7.15 0.48 1.22
N THR A 33 7.73 -0.22 0.25
CA THR A 33 9.04 -0.85 0.39
C THR A 33 10.10 0.18 0.04
N ALA A 34 10.78 0.72 1.05
CA ALA A 34 11.53 1.97 0.93
C ALA A 34 12.82 1.86 0.09
N TYR A 35 13.30 0.65 -0.15
CA TYR A 35 14.48 0.36 -0.99
C TYR A 35 14.29 0.79 -2.46
N TYR A 36 13.06 0.80 -2.97
CA TYR A 36 12.79 1.09 -4.36
C TYR A 36 12.90 2.59 -4.66
N GLU A 37 13.70 2.91 -5.68
CA GLU A 37 13.95 4.30 -6.10
C GLU A 37 12.69 5.04 -6.62
N SER A 38 11.68 4.30 -7.03
CA SER A 38 10.40 4.83 -7.53
C SER A 38 9.78 5.85 -6.59
N TRP A 39 9.89 5.63 -5.29
CA TRP A 39 9.33 6.51 -4.28
C TRP A 39 10.03 7.88 -4.23
N ALA A 40 11.35 7.88 -4.29
CA ALA A 40 12.15 9.11 -4.36
C ALA A 40 11.95 9.82 -5.71
N ALA A 41 11.88 9.06 -6.81
CA ALA A 41 11.68 9.60 -8.15
C ALA A 41 10.34 10.34 -8.31
N HIS A 42 9.28 9.87 -7.63
CA HIS A 42 7.95 10.47 -7.67
C HIS A 42 7.61 11.32 -6.44
N ARG A 43 8.60 11.69 -5.62
CA ARG A 43 8.40 12.46 -4.40
C ARG A 43 7.55 13.72 -4.61
N ASP A 44 7.93 14.55 -5.56
CA ASP A 44 7.31 15.87 -5.75
C ASP A 44 5.86 15.76 -6.28
N GLU A 45 5.55 14.66 -6.97
CA GLU A 45 4.20 14.37 -7.45
C GLU A 45 3.32 13.75 -6.37
N LEU A 46 3.89 12.89 -5.53
CA LEU A 46 3.17 12.17 -4.48
C LEU A 46 2.96 13.00 -3.22
N ARG A 47 3.92 13.84 -2.85
CA ARG A 47 3.90 14.63 -1.61
C ARG A 47 2.61 15.45 -1.43
N PRO A 48 2.10 16.21 -2.42
CA PRO A 48 0.86 16.96 -2.27
C PRO A 48 -0.37 16.06 -2.00
N LEU A 49 -0.40 14.84 -2.55
CA LEU A 49 -1.48 13.89 -2.32
C LEU A 49 -1.42 13.29 -0.91
N VAL A 50 -0.22 13.13 -0.36
CA VAL A 50 -0.01 12.71 1.02
C VAL A 50 -0.41 13.83 1.99
N ASP A 51 0.05 15.05 1.74
CA ASP A 51 -0.26 16.23 2.57
C ASP A 51 -1.77 16.53 2.63
N SER A 52 -2.50 16.28 1.55
CA SER A 52 -3.97 16.43 1.50
C SER A 52 -4.73 15.26 2.14
N GLY A 53 -4.05 14.17 2.48
CA GLY A 53 -4.65 12.93 2.96
C GLY A 53 -5.38 12.13 1.88
N GLN A 54 -5.28 12.52 0.60
CA GLN A 54 -5.85 11.74 -0.50
C GLN A 54 -5.17 10.38 -0.65
N ILE A 55 -3.85 10.36 -0.51
CA ILE A 55 -3.04 9.15 -0.45
C ILE A 55 -2.44 9.02 0.95
N GLN A 56 -2.57 7.84 1.52
CA GLN A 56 -1.91 7.47 2.76
C GLN A 56 -0.69 6.61 2.48
N LEU A 57 0.37 6.76 3.28
CA LEU A 57 1.55 5.90 3.25
C LEU A 57 1.60 5.04 4.51
N GLY A 58 1.87 3.75 4.34
CA GLY A 58 2.16 2.79 5.40
C GLY A 58 3.53 2.14 5.18
N ASN A 59 4.03 1.45 6.20
CA ASN A 59 5.33 0.80 6.20
C ASN A 59 5.25 -0.63 5.65
N HIS A 60 6.05 -0.93 4.59
CA HIS A 60 6.19 -2.28 4.04
C HIS A 60 7.64 -2.79 4.11
N THR A 61 8.34 -2.36 5.15
CA THR A 61 9.76 -2.67 5.41
C THR A 61 10.74 -1.92 4.49
N TRP A 62 12.04 -2.10 4.74
CA TRP A 62 13.07 -1.50 3.91
C TRP A 62 13.20 -2.20 2.55
N ASP A 63 13.44 -3.52 2.54
CA ASP A 63 13.75 -4.29 1.33
C ASP A 63 12.89 -5.55 1.13
N HIS A 64 11.69 -5.56 1.73
CA HIS A 64 10.72 -6.64 1.62
C HIS A 64 11.17 -7.97 2.25
N ALA A 65 11.99 -7.94 3.31
CA ALA A 65 12.41 -9.14 4.03
C ALA A 65 11.24 -9.86 4.74
N ASP A 66 11.25 -11.20 4.75
CA ASP A 66 10.33 -11.97 5.59
C ASP A 66 10.69 -11.77 7.07
N LEU A 67 9.90 -10.98 7.78
CA LEU A 67 10.17 -10.61 9.18
C LEU A 67 10.13 -11.79 10.12
N THR A 68 9.47 -12.89 9.75
CA THR A 68 9.41 -14.13 10.56
C THR A 68 10.65 -15.00 10.40
N ALA A 69 11.46 -14.75 9.38
CA ALA A 69 12.66 -15.52 9.04
C ALA A 69 13.98 -14.86 9.50
N ILE A 70 13.89 -13.66 10.09
CA ILE A 70 15.05 -12.88 10.54
C ILE A 70 15.00 -12.63 12.05
N SER A 71 16.09 -12.14 12.64
CA SER A 71 16.12 -11.80 14.07
C SER A 71 15.24 -10.60 14.38
N SER A 72 14.79 -10.48 15.64
CA SER A 72 13.99 -9.32 16.10
C SER A 72 14.71 -7.98 15.85
N SER A 73 16.03 -7.93 16.04
CA SER A 73 16.83 -6.73 15.77
C SER A 73 16.89 -6.40 14.27
N ALA A 74 16.97 -7.41 13.41
CA ALA A 74 16.90 -7.21 11.97
C ALA A 74 15.50 -6.77 11.52
N ALA A 75 14.44 -7.34 12.10
CA ALA A 75 13.06 -6.93 11.86
C ALA A 75 12.82 -5.47 12.28
N ALA A 76 13.31 -5.08 13.46
CA ALA A 76 13.26 -3.67 13.90
C ALA A 76 13.97 -2.74 12.91
N SER A 77 15.19 -3.11 12.47
CA SER A 77 15.94 -2.32 11.47
C SER A 77 15.19 -2.17 10.14
N GLN A 78 14.50 -3.21 9.68
CA GLN A 78 13.68 -3.16 8.47
C GLN A 78 12.58 -2.10 8.56
N LEU A 79 11.85 -2.09 9.67
CA LEU A 79 10.75 -1.15 9.91
C LEU A 79 11.27 0.27 10.17
N GLU A 80 12.32 0.42 10.97
CA GLU A 80 12.89 1.72 11.34
C GLU A 80 13.53 2.43 10.14
N ARG A 81 14.22 1.72 9.27
CA ARG A 81 14.78 2.29 8.02
C ARG A 81 13.69 2.78 7.10
N CYS A 82 12.60 2.02 6.94
CA CYS A 82 11.45 2.46 6.17
C CYS A 82 10.76 3.69 6.80
N LYS A 83 10.56 3.69 8.13
CA LYS A 83 10.04 4.82 8.89
C LYS A 83 10.84 6.10 8.65
N THR A 84 12.17 5.99 8.76
CA THR A 84 13.10 7.11 8.52
C THR A 84 13.01 7.62 7.07
N PHE A 85 12.93 6.71 6.10
CA PHE A 85 12.75 7.08 4.69
C PHE A 85 11.44 7.84 4.47
N LEU A 86 10.32 7.33 4.98
CA LEU A 86 9.01 7.96 4.86
C LEU A 86 9.00 9.37 5.47
N TRP A 87 9.60 9.51 6.66
CA TRP A 87 9.70 10.79 7.33
C TRP A 87 10.55 11.80 6.54
N ASN A 88 11.73 11.41 6.11
CA ASN A 88 12.65 12.29 5.39
C ASN A 88 12.13 12.67 4.00
N THR A 89 11.37 11.79 3.35
CA THR A 89 10.91 11.98 1.97
C THR A 89 9.54 12.64 1.92
N PHE A 90 8.61 12.21 2.78
CA PHE A 90 7.22 12.61 2.71
C PHE A 90 6.69 13.32 3.96
N GLY A 91 7.47 13.41 5.04
CA GLY A 91 7.07 14.06 6.29
C GLY A 91 6.04 13.27 7.11
N VAL A 92 5.85 11.99 6.79
CA VAL A 92 5.01 11.05 7.53
C VAL A 92 5.84 9.83 7.89
N ASP A 93 5.48 9.11 8.94
CA ASP A 93 6.23 7.92 9.37
C ASP A 93 5.49 6.58 9.15
N GLY A 94 4.28 6.66 8.61
CA GLY A 94 3.44 5.50 8.30
C GLY A 94 2.72 4.88 9.50
N THR A 95 3.01 5.33 10.73
CA THR A 95 2.31 4.80 11.92
C THR A 95 0.81 5.11 11.87
N PRO A 96 -0.02 4.26 12.45
CA PRO A 96 0.27 3.01 13.16
C PRO A 96 0.28 1.77 12.24
N TYR A 97 0.26 1.95 10.92
CA TYR A 97 0.03 0.88 9.96
C TYR A 97 1.32 0.33 9.36
N TYR A 98 1.49 -0.98 9.44
CA TYR A 98 2.47 -1.68 8.64
C TYR A 98 1.84 -2.88 7.94
N ARG A 99 2.42 -3.29 6.84
CA ARG A 99 2.07 -4.55 6.19
C ARG A 99 3.28 -5.46 6.18
N PRO A 100 3.19 -6.64 6.84
CA PRO A 100 4.30 -7.59 6.83
C PRO A 100 4.46 -8.17 5.43
N PRO A 101 5.70 -8.25 4.87
CA PRO A 101 5.95 -8.92 3.61
C PRO A 101 5.38 -10.33 3.57
N PHE A 102 4.81 -10.72 2.42
CA PHE A 102 4.14 -12.01 2.22
C PHE A 102 2.93 -12.26 3.13
N GLY A 103 2.45 -11.26 3.87
CA GLY A 103 1.44 -11.42 4.92
C GLY A 103 1.92 -12.24 6.11
N ARG A 104 3.23 -12.42 6.28
CA ARG A 104 3.81 -13.27 7.33
C ARG A 104 4.17 -12.44 8.55
N HIS A 105 3.46 -12.68 9.64
CA HIS A 105 3.75 -12.11 10.95
C HIS A 105 3.42 -13.10 12.07
N ASN A 106 3.90 -12.80 13.25
CA ASN A 106 3.64 -13.55 14.48
C ASN A 106 3.75 -12.60 15.67
N ALA A 107 3.41 -13.07 16.87
CA ALA A 107 3.45 -12.25 18.07
C ALA A 107 4.81 -11.57 18.35
N ALA A 108 5.92 -12.20 17.98
CA ALA A 108 7.24 -11.61 18.16
C ALA A 108 7.48 -10.46 17.17
N VAL A 109 7.10 -10.62 15.91
CA VAL A 109 7.16 -9.55 14.89
C VAL A 109 6.24 -8.40 15.27
N ASP A 110 5.00 -8.70 15.71
CA ASP A 110 4.03 -7.68 16.09
C ASP A 110 4.50 -6.88 17.31
N ALA A 111 5.15 -7.51 18.28
CA ALA A 111 5.75 -6.83 19.43
C ALA A 111 6.88 -5.86 19.00
N VAL A 112 7.77 -6.31 18.12
CA VAL A 112 8.83 -5.47 17.55
C VAL A 112 8.25 -4.27 16.78
N ALA A 113 7.20 -4.50 16.00
CA ALA A 113 6.52 -3.44 15.26
C ALA A 113 5.85 -2.43 16.20
N ALA A 114 5.18 -2.92 17.26
CA ALA A 114 4.51 -2.08 18.25
C ALA A 114 5.49 -1.17 19.01
N ASP A 115 6.68 -1.65 19.35
CA ASP A 115 7.74 -0.86 20.00
C ASP A 115 8.18 0.34 19.13
N LEU A 116 7.99 0.27 17.81
CA LEU A 116 8.26 1.35 16.85
C LEU A 116 7.04 2.21 16.51
N GLY A 117 5.87 1.91 17.13
CA GLY A 117 4.61 2.60 16.91
C GLY A 117 3.70 1.96 15.85
N TYR A 118 4.08 0.82 15.29
CA TYR A 118 3.28 0.07 14.31
C TYR A 118 2.41 -0.97 15.00
N THR A 119 1.25 -0.55 15.49
CA THR A 119 0.35 -1.40 16.28
C THR A 119 -0.71 -2.12 15.45
N VAL A 120 -0.79 -1.81 14.14
CA VAL A 120 -1.81 -2.37 13.25
C VAL A 120 -1.16 -3.08 12.06
N PRO A 121 -0.96 -4.41 12.14
CA PRO A 121 -0.63 -5.21 10.97
C PRO A 121 -1.83 -5.25 10.01
N VAL A 122 -1.67 -4.70 8.82
CA VAL A 122 -2.77 -4.60 7.86
C VAL A 122 -2.76 -5.77 6.90
N MET A 123 -3.75 -6.64 7.03
CA MET A 123 -4.01 -7.74 6.11
C MET A 123 -5.07 -7.34 5.06
N TRP A 124 -5.49 -8.26 4.22
CA TRP A 124 -6.45 -8.01 3.15
C TRP A 124 -7.48 -9.13 3.04
N TYR A 125 -8.64 -8.79 2.49
CA TYR A 125 -9.69 -9.75 2.17
C TYR A 125 -9.58 -10.23 0.73
N GLY A 126 -9.29 -9.31 -0.21
CA GLY A 126 -9.23 -9.57 -1.63
C GLY A 126 -7.92 -9.10 -2.27
N SER A 127 -7.59 -9.65 -3.44
CA SER A 127 -6.35 -9.34 -4.15
C SER A 127 -6.62 -9.12 -5.63
N LEU A 128 -5.92 -8.14 -6.24
CA LEU A 128 -5.82 -8.01 -7.69
C LEU A 128 -4.92 -9.08 -8.33
N SER A 129 -4.25 -9.89 -7.50
CA SER A 129 -3.35 -10.98 -7.90
C SER A 129 -2.14 -10.54 -8.74
N ASP A 130 -1.77 -9.27 -8.66
CA ASP A 130 -0.78 -8.59 -9.49
C ASP A 130 0.62 -8.45 -8.83
N SER A 131 0.90 -9.27 -7.82
CA SER A 131 2.25 -9.41 -7.27
C SER A 131 3.25 -10.00 -8.27
N GLY A 132 2.77 -10.67 -9.30
CA GLY A 132 3.50 -11.13 -10.48
C GLY A 132 2.88 -10.62 -11.77
N LEU A 133 3.54 -10.89 -12.88
CA LEU A 133 3.02 -10.52 -14.21
C LEU A 133 1.80 -11.39 -14.55
N ILE A 134 0.65 -10.76 -14.68
CA ILE A 134 -0.63 -11.38 -15.07
C ILE A 134 -1.25 -10.68 -16.28
N THR A 135 -2.31 -11.24 -16.84
CA THR A 135 -3.09 -10.58 -17.89
C THR A 135 -4.04 -9.54 -17.31
N GLU A 136 -4.35 -8.51 -18.09
CA GLU A 136 -5.36 -7.50 -17.75
C GLU A 136 -6.73 -8.16 -17.51
N ALA A 137 -7.11 -9.15 -18.32
CA ALA A 137 -8.37 -9.87 -18.16
C ALA A 137 -8.47 -10.55 -16.79
N TYR A 138 -7.42 -11.22 -16.34
CA TYR A 138 -7.41 -11.89 -15.03
C TYR A 138 -7.41 -10.86 -13.87
N LEU A 139 -6.67 -9.75 -14.01
CA LEU A 139 -6.73 -8.64 -13.05
C LEU A 139 -8.17 -8.12 -12.92
N MET A 140 -8.88 -7.93 -14.02
CA MET A 140 -10.26 -7.47 -14.02
C MET A 140 -11.24 -8.48 -13.43
N GLU A 141 -11.02 -9.79 -13.61
CA GLU A 141 -11.79 -10.84 -12.91
C GLU A 141 -11.60 -10.73 -11.39
N CYS A 142 -10.37 -10.55 -10.93
CA CYS A 142 -10.05 -10.32 -9.51
C CYS A 142 -10.73 -9.06 -8.98
N ALA A 143 -10.66 -7.94 -9.71
CA ALA A 143 -11.32 -6.70 -9.33
C ALA A 143 -12.84 -6.88 -9.21
N ARG A 144 -13.49 -7.52 -10.19
CA ARG A 144 -14.93 -7.82 -10.13
C ARG A 144 -15.31 -8.69 -8.94
N LYS A 145 -14.43 -9.59 -8.53
CA LYS A 145 -14.66 -10.47 -7.38
C LYS A 145 -14.52 -9.74 -6.06
N TYR A 146 -13.53 -8.86 -5.92
CA TYR A 146 -13.09 -8.36 -4.62
C TYR A 146 -13.40 -6.89 -4.34
N PHE A 147 -13.75 -6.07 -5.34
CA PHE A 147 -14.17 -4.69 -5.11
C PHE A 147 -15.60 -4.66 -4.54
N ASN A 148 -15.71 -4.79 -3.24
CA ASN A 148 -16.98 -4.85 -2.51
C ASN A 148 -16.99 -3.83 -1.35
N PRO A 149 -18.17 -3.48 -0.81
CA PRO A 149 -18.25 -2.66 0.40
C PRO A 149 -17.49 -3.30 1.57
N GLN A 150 -16.86 -2.46 2.40
CA GLN A 150 -16.18 -2.87 3.64
C GLN A 150 -15.04 -3.89 3.43
N THR A 151 -14.38 -3.85 2.28
CA THR A 151 -13.23 -4.72 2.00
C THR A 151 -11.93 -3.92 1.97
N ILE A 152 -10.84 -4.58 2.37
CA ILE A 152 -9.47 -4.18 2.08
C ILE A 152 -8.98 -5.06 0.93
N VAL A 153 -8.57 -4.44 -0.17
CA VAL A 153 -8.07 -5.14 -1.35
C VAL A 153 -6.61 -4.79 -1.56
N ILE A 154 -5.77 -5.81 -1.76
CA ILE A 154 -4.35 -5.63 -2.08
C ILE A 154 -4.14 -5.58 -3.59
N GLY A 155 -3.35 -4.63 -4.04
CA GLY A 155 -2.69 -4.55 -5.34
C GLY A 155 -1.21 -4.29 -5.14
N HIS A 156 -0.44 -4.25 -6.23
CA HIS A 156 1.00 -4.02 -6.20
C HIS A 156 1.43 -3.01 -7.27
N ALA A 157 2.44 -2.21 -6.96
CA ALA A 157 3.01 -1.24 -7.90
C ALA A 157 4.28 -1.80 -8.58
N ASN A 158 4.18 -3.03 -9.13
CA ASN A 158 5.31 -3.80 -9.64
C ASN A 158 5.25 -4.04 -11.15
N PHE A 159 4.07 -4.31 -11.71
CA PHE A 159 3.93 -4.74 -13.11
C PHE A 159 2.90 -3.89 -13.88
N PRO A 160 3.16 -3.58 -15.18
CA PRO A 160 2.36 -2.66 -15.97
C PRO A 160 0.89 -3.01 -16.23
N PRO A 161 0.41 -4.27 -16.23
CA PRO A 161 -0.99 -4.56 -16.60
C PRO A 161 -2.03 -3.71 -15.90
N VAL A 162 -1.86 -3.40 -14.60
CA VAL A 162 -2.81 -2.58 -13.84
C VAL A 162 -2.95 -1.17 -14.42
N THR A 163 -1.90 -0.61 -15.01
CA THR A 163 -1.90 0.76 -15.56
C THR A 163 -2.85 0.93 -16.75
N ARG A 164 -3.20 -0.16 -17.41
CA ARG A 164 -4.16 -0.19 -18.53
C ARG A 164 -5.59 -0.52 -18.11
N CYS A 165 -5.81 -0.79 -16.82
CA CYS A 165 -7.10 -1.18 -16.27
C CYS A 165 -7.82 -0.08 -15.50
N TYR A 166 -7.20 1.06 -15.22
CA TYR A 166 -7.76 2.09 -14.30
C TYR A 166 -9.15 2.56 -14.70
N GLY A 167 -9.43 2.76 -15.99
CA GLY A 167 -10.78 3.12 -16.46
C GLY A 167 -11.80 2.07 -16.08
N GLN A 168 -11.52 0.79 -16.34
CA GLN A 168 -12.41 -0.31 -16.01
C GLN A 168 -12.56 -0.52 -14.49
N LEU A 169 -11.50 -0.27 -13.70
CA LEU A 169 -11.57 -0.31 -12.23
C LEU A 169 -12.52 0.78 -11.69
N ILE A 170 -12.44 1.99 -12.23
CA ILE A 170 -13.34 3.09 -11.88
C ILE A 170 -14.79 2.76 -12.27
N ASP A 171 -15.01 2.11 -13.41
CA ASP A 171 -16.36 1.69 -13.82
C ASP A 171 -16.96 0.72 -12.80
N ILE A 172 -16.23 -0.28 -12.34
CA ILE A 172 -16.70 -1.20 -11.28
C ILE A 172 -17.02 -0.44 -9.98
N ILE A 173 -16.16 0.52 -9.60
CA ILE A 173 -16.33 1.31 -8.37
C ILE A 173 -17.63 2.13 -8.47
N ARG A 174 -17.88 2.75 -9.62
CA ARG A 174 -19.10 3.53 -9.88
C ARG A 174 -20.35 2.66 -9.96
N GLU A 175 -20.31 1.58 -10.72
CA GLU A 175 -21.43 0.62 -10.85
C GLU A 175 -21.88 0.08 -9.49
N ARG A 176 -20.95 -0.14 -8.58
CA ARG A 176 -21.22 -0.67 -7.24
C ARG A 176 -21.42 0.40 -6.18
N ASN A 177 -21.41 1.68 -6.58
CA ASN A 177 -21.52 2.82 -5.67
C ASN A 177 -20.54 2.74 -4.49
N LEU A 178 -19.29 2.39 -4.77
CA LEU A 178 -18.23 2.25 -3.76
C LEU A 178 -17.55 3.60 -3.53
N SER A 179 -17.30 3.94 -2.28
CA SER A 179 -16.36 5.01 -1.91
C SER A 179 -14.97 4.40 -1.72
N MET A 180 -13.98 4.95 -2.43
CA MET A 180 -12.57 4.64 -2.15
C MET A 180 -12.10 5.45 -0.94
N VAL A 181 -11.46 4.78 -0.01
CA VAL A 181 -11.01 5.36 1.27
C VAL A 181 -9.58 4.94 1.58
N THR A 182 -8.87 5.74 2.36
CA THR A 182 -7.63 5.35 2.99
C THR A 182 -7.91 4.55 4.27
N LEU A 183 -6.91 3.92 4.86
CA LEU A 183 -7.07 3.23 6.14
C LEU A 183 -7.37 4.21 7.28
N ASN A 184 -6.81 5.43 7.23
CA ASN A 184 -7.12 6.48 8.20
C ASN A 184 -8.58 6.92 8.18
N ASP A 185 -9.26 6.79 7.04
CA ASP A 185 -10.68 7.18 6.94
C ASP A 185 -11.61 6.18 7.67
N VAL A 186 -11.17 4.95 7.90
CA VAL A 186 -12.06 3.85 8.33
C VAL A 186 -11.58 3.06 9.55
N LEU A 187 -10.29 3.03 9.81
CA LEU A 187 -9.74 2.37 10.98
C LEU A 187 -9.48 3.43 12.06
N GLN A 188 -10.34 3.48 13.06
CA GLN A 188 -10.10 4.29 14.25
C GLN A 188 -9.10 3.55 15.14
N VAL A 189 -7.86 3.99 15.16
CA VAL A 189 -6.88 3.51 16.14
C VAL A 189 -7.13 4.29 17.42
N GLN A 190 -7.55 3.59 18.47
CA GLN A 190 -7.64 4.22 19.80
C GLN A 190 -6.24 4.67 20.22
N ALA A 191 -6.12 5.96 20.50
CA ALA A 191 -4.88 6.57 21.01
C ALA A 191 -4.55 6.06 22.41
#